data_e29f36894e785067d2a4320bfc663e14
#
_entry.id   e29f36894e785067d2a4320bfc663e14
#
_cell.length_a   1.000
_cell.length_b   1.000
_cell.length_c   1.000
_cell.angle_alpha   90.00
_cell.angle_beta   90.00
_cell.angle_gamma   90.00
#
_symmetry.space_group_name_H-M   'P 1'
#
loop_
_entity.id
_entity.type
_entity.pdbx_description
1 polymer ?
#
loop_
_entity_poly.entity_id
_entity_poly.type
_entity_poly.pdbx_seq_one_letter_code
_entity_poly.pdbx_strand_id
1 'polypeptide(L)'
;MKKIRNIKVTNISQLSPNMKRITFHSKDFIDFPENEDGGYVKLLFKQESSGNTFLRPYTIRSFRKNKLELDIDFSNHIGNQGYATKWASHAKIGDEILISGPGLKKSINDNSDWFFFVGDMTALPAIACYLERIPKSAKGFVILEIISKDDKIKLIK
;
A
#
# COMPACT_ATOMS: atom_id res chain seq x y z
N MET A 1 9.44 7.27 -19.28
CA MET A 1 9.86 6.60 -18.01
C MET A 1 9.01 7.15 -16.87
N LYS A 2 8.53 6.29 -15.94
CA LYS A 2 7.81 6.77 -14.75
C LYS A 2 8.79 7.53 -13.85
N LYS A 3 8.34 8.67 -13.29
CA LYS A 3 9.16 9.50 -12.40
C LYS A 3 9.58 8.71 -11.16
N ILE A 4 10.87 8.79 -10.83
CA ILE A 4 11.42 8.25 -9.57
C ILE A 4 11.39 9.36 -8.54
N ARG A 5 11.00 9.04 -7.30
CA ARG A 5 10.92 9.96 -6.17
C ARG A 5 11.61 9.36 -4.97
N ASN A 6 12.33 10.19 -4.23
CA ASN A 6 12.85 9.82 -2.91
C ASN A 6 11.80 10.16 -1.86
N ILE A 7 11.45 9.17 -1.03
CA ILE A 7 10.44 9.31 0.01
C ILE A 7 11.02 8.94 1.37
N LYS A 8 10.64 9.68 2.40
CA LYS A 8 11.16 9.55 3.76
C LYS A 8 10.07 9.10 4.71
N VAL A 9 10.39 8.13 5.56
CA VAL A 9 9.49 7.65 6.62
C VAL A 9 9.27 8.74 7.66
N THR A 10 8.01 9.09 7.91
CA THR A 10 7.61 10.09 8.92
C THR A 10 6.79 9.51 10.05
N ASN A 11 6.08 8.40 9.81
CA ASN A 11 5.32 7.70 10.84
C ASN A 11 5.24 6.21 10.57
N ILE A 12 5.13 5.42 11.63
CA ILE A 12 4.94 3.96 11.57
C ILE A 12 3.85 3.60 12.56
N SER A 13 2.81 2.90 12.12
CA SER A 13 1.69 2.44 12.93
C SER A 13 1.46 0.94 12.73
N GLN A 14 1.35 0.19 13.82
CA GLN A 14 0.95 -1.21 13.77
C GLN A 14 -0.57 -1.27 13.67
N LEU A 15 -1.09 -1.86 12.59
CA LEU A 15 -2.53 -2.01 12.36
C LEU A 15 -3.08 -3.32 12.93
N SER A 16 -2.26 -4.38 12.87
CA SER A 16 -2.51 -5.69 13.46
C SER A 16 -1.15 -6.38 13.67
N PRO A 17 -1.05 -7.54 14.33
CA PRO A 17 0.23 -8.21 14.54
C PRO A 17 1.07 -8.37 13.26
N ASN A 18 0.41 -8.62 12.12
CA ASN A 18 1.07 -8.86 10.85
C ASN A 18 0.79 -7.79 9.78
N MET A 19 0.28 -6.62 10.14
CA MET A 19 0.07 -5.49 9.22
C MET A 19 0.59 -4.19 9.82
N LYS A 20 1.48 -3.54 9.10
CA LYS A 20 2.10 -2.26 9.48
C LYS A 20 1.82 -1.21 8.43
N ARG A 21 1.38 -0.02 8.85
CA ARG A 21 1.31 1.17 7.99
C ARG A 21 2.55 2.01 8.16
N ILE A 22 3.18 2.39 7.06
CA ILE A 22 4.26 3.36 7.03
C ILE A 22 3.78 4.58 6.27
N THR A 23 3.88 5.75 6.90
CA THR A 23 3.62 7.05 6.26
C THR A 23 4.93 7.62 5.78
N PHE A 24 4.93 8.03 4.53
CA PHE A 24 6.07 8.66 3.87
C PHE A 24 5.75 10.11 3.54
N HIS A 25 6.76 10.97 3.58
CA HIS A 25 6.69 12.33 3.09
C HIS A 25 7.77 12.55 2.01
N SER A 26 7.46 13.39 1.02
CA SER A 26 8.44 13.86 0.06
C SER A 26 8.02 15.19 -0.55
N LYS A 27 8.98 16.11 -0.74
CA LYS A 27 8.77 17.31 -1.57
C LYS A 27 8.49 16.95 -3.03
N ASP A 28 8.98 15.79 -3.49
CA ASP A 28 8.74 15.27 -4.84
C ASP A 28 7.27 14.87 -5.08
N PHE A 29 6.43 14.89 -4.03
CA PHE A 29 5.00 14.68 -4.16
C PHE A 29 4.21 15.90 -4.63
N ILE A 30 4.87 17.04 -4.85
CA ILE A 30 4.21 18.26 -5.35
C ILE A 30 3.47 18.03 -6.69
N ASP A 31 4.01 17.18 -7.54
CA ASP A 31 3.40 16.78 -8.83
C ASP A 31 2.81 15.36 -8.83
N PHE A 32 2.71 14.72 -7.66
CA PHE A 32 2.05 13.43 -7.57
C PHE A 32 0.54 13.61 -7.80
N PRO A 33 -0.08 12.80 -8.70
CA PRO A 33 -1.50 12.94 -9.00
C PRO A 33 -2.37 12.59 -7.79
N GLU A 34 -3.51 13.27 -7.69
CA GLU A 34 -4.53 12.99 -6.69
C GLU A 34 -5.42 11.83 -7.11
N ASN A 35 -6.20 11.31 -6.16
CA ASN A 35 -7.17 10.23 -6.39
C ASN A 35 -6.55 8.89 -6.84
N GLU A 36 -5.29 8.66 -6.48
CA GLU A 36 -4.58 7.42 -6.79
C GLU A 36 -4.72 6.33 -5.71
N ASP A 37 -5.52 6.56 -4.67
CA ASP A 37 -5.78 5.57 -3.61
C ASP A 37 -6.36 4.29 -4.21
N GLY A 38 -5.80 3.13 -3.83
CA GLY A 38 -6.07 1.83 -4.44
C GLY A 38 -5.25 1.54 -5.71
N GLY A 39 -4.52 2.53 -6.26
CA GLY A 39 -3.46 2.32 -7.25
C GLY A 39 -2.18 1.79 -6.59
N TYR A 40 -1.04 1.86 -7.28
CA TYR A 40 0.21 1.36 -6.72
C TYR A 40 1.42 2.22 -7.10
N VAL A 41 2.40 2.21 -6.22
CA VAL A 41 3.78 2.61 -6.51
C VAL A 41 4.68 1.37 -6.49
N LYS A 42 5.86 1.46 -7.10
CA LYS A 42 6.88 0.40 -7.02
C LYS A 42 8.02 0.89 -6.15
N LEU A 43 8.27 0.22 -5.03
CA LEU A 43 9.45 0.42 -4.20
C LEU A 43 10.68 -0.16 -4.90
N LEU A 44 11.80 0.57 -4.86
CA LEU A 44 13.07 0.18 -5.47
C LEU A 44 14.02 -0.34 -4.39
N PHE A 45 14.47 -1.58 -4.55
CA PHE A 45 15.45 -2.20 -3.66
C PHE A 45 16.71 -2.52 -4.47
N LYS A 46 17.85 -2.01 -4.03
CA LYS A 46 19.14 -2.37 -4.62
C LYS A 46 19.71 -3.59 -3.89
N GLN A 47 20.17 -4.55 -4.65
CA GLN A 47 20.94 -5.68 -4.12
C GLN A 47 22.43 -5.31 -4.18
N GLU A 48 23.06 -5.16 -3.02
CA GLU A 48 24.47 -4.75 -2.92
C GLU A 48 25.42 -5.69 -3.65
N SER A 49 25.16 -7.01 -3.59
CA SER A 49 26.05 -8.03 -4.16
C SER A 49 26.07 -8.06 -5.69
N SER A 50 24.99 -7.67 -6.37
CA SER A 50 24.87 -7.76 -7.84
C SER A 50 24.63 -6.41 -8.52
N GLY A 51 24.38 -5.34 -7.74
CA GLY A 51 23.98 -4.03 -8.26
C GLY A 51 22.56 -4.00 -8.89
N ASN A 52 21.86 -5.14 -8.91
CA ASN A 52 20.53 -5.24 -9.49
C ASN A 52 19.50 -4.45 -8.67
N THR A 53 18.53 -3.85 -9.37
CA THR A 53 17.40 -3.18 -8.73
C THR A 53 16.14 -4.02 -8.86
N PHE A 54 15.52 -4.34 -7.74
CA PHE A 54 14.25 -5.04 -7.67
C PHE A 54 13.12 -4.05 -7.42
N LEU A 55 12.06 -4.19 -8.20
CA LEU A 55 10.85 -3.38 -8.07
C LEU A 55 9.76 -4.21 -7.40
N ARG A 56 9.15 -3.67 -6.35
CA ARG A 56 8.04 -4.32 -5.65
C ARG A 56 6.83 -3.39 -5.62
N PRO A 57 5.69 -3.79 -6.25
CA PRO A 57 4.49 -2.98 -6.24
C PRO A 57 3.84 -3.01 -4.85
N TYR A 58 3.42 -1.83 -4.39
CA TYR A 58 2.67 -1.64 -3.16
C TYR A 58 1.52 -0.69 -3.38
N THR A 59 0.39 -1.00 -2.77
CA THR A 59 -0.81 -0.18 -2.87
C THR A 59 -0.59 1.21 -2.27
N ILE A 60 -1.02 2.23 -2.98
CA ILE A 60 -1.24 3.56 -2.42
C ILE A 60 -2.47 3.46 -1.53
N ARG A 61 -2.26 3.34 -0.20
CA ARG A 61 -3.37 3.21 0.74
C ARG A 61 -4.10 4.53 0.92
N SER A 62 -3.35 5.62 0.99
CA SER A 62 -3.89 6.98 1.01
C SER A 62 -2.82 7.97 0.59
N PHE A 63 -3.20 8.98 -0.20
CA PHE A 63 -2.34 10.10 -0.54
C PHE A 63 -2.98 11.42 -0.11
N ARG A 64 -2.26 12.19 0.68
CA ARG A 64 -2.67 13.50 1.20
C ARG A 64 -1.84 14.61 0.58
N LYS A 65 -2.34 15.20 -0.50
CA LYS A 65 -1.65 16.23 -1.29
C LYS A 65 -1.23 17.44 -0.47
N ASN A 66 -2.10 17.93 0.41
CA ASN A 66 -1.84 19.10 1.26
C ASN A 66 -0.73 18.88 2.30
N LYS A 67 -0.41 17.62 2.62
CA LYS A 67 0.67 17.23 3.53
C LYS A 67 1.86 16.65 2.81
N LEU A 68 1.76 16.37 1.51
CA LEU A 68 2.75 15.63 0.72
C LEU A 68 3.09 14.27 1.37
N GLU A 69 2.05 13.56 1.83
CA GLU A 69 2.17 12.30 2.55
C GLU A 69 1.52 11.15 1.80
N LEU A 70 2.17 10.00 1.83
CA LEU A 70 1.73 8.74 1.24
C LEU A 70 1.74 7.64 2.30
N ASP A 71 0.61 6.94 2.47
CA ASP A 71 0.53 5.74 3.30
C ASP A 71 0.65 4.48 2.45
N ILE A 72 1.48 3.56 2.93
CA ILE A 72 1.63 2.21 2.39
C ILE A 72 1.49 1.21 3.53
N ASP A 73 0.66 0.19 3.32
CA ASP A 73 0.49 -0.90 4.28
C ASP A 73 1.36 -2.10 3.85
N PHE A 74 2.11 -2.63 4.80
CA PHE A 74 3.01 -3.76 4.62
C PHE A 74 2.52 -4.96 5.42
N SER A 75 2.24 -6.05 4.73
CA SER A 75 1.96 -7.33 5.36
C SER A 75 3.26 -8.03 5.72
N ASN A 76 3.32 -8.55 6.94
CA ASN A 76 4.44 -9.36 7.40
C ASN A 76 4.15 -10.82 7.04
N HIS A 77 4.96 -11.41 6.16
CA HIS A 77 4.82 -12.82 5.78
C HIS A 77 5.61 -13.71 6.73
N ILE A 78 4.98 -14.79 7.17
CA ILE A 78 5.68 -15.87 7.90
C ILE A 78 6.50 -16.66 6.88
N GLY A 79 7.80 -16.83 7.13
CA GLY A 79 8.71 -17.59 6.26
C GLY A 79 9.71 -16.72 5.52
N ASN A 80 10.00 -17.04 4.27
CA ASN A 80 11.06 -16.39 3.51
C ASN A 80 10.69 -14.95 3.16
N GLN A 81 11.18 -13.99 3.94
CA GLN A 81 10.87 -12.57 3.79
C GLN A 81 11.53 -12.00 2.54
N GLY A 82 10.71 -11.50 1.62
CA GLY A 82 11.19 -10.72 0.46
C GLY A 82 11.80 -9.37 0.88
N TYR A 83 12.52 -8.72 -0.06
CA TYR A 83 13.21 -7.45 0.18
C TYR A 83 12.34 -6.39 0.86
N ALA A 84 11.09 -6.22 0.40
CA ALA A 84 10.19 -5.19 0.92
C ALA A 84 9.72 -5.50 2.35
N THR A 85 9.37 -6.75 2.64
CA THR A 85 8.95 -7.17 3.97
C THR A 85 10.10 -7.03 4.97
N LYS A 86 11.32 -7.47 4.56
CA LYS A 86 12.53 -7.32 5.38
C LYS A 86 12.84 -5.85 5.65
N TRP A 87 12.77 -4.99 4.64
CA TRP A 87 12.97 -3.55 4.80
C TRP A 87 11.92 -2.96 5.76
N ALA A 88 10.64 -3.21 5.52
CA ALA A 88 9.54 -2.67 6.34
C ALA A 88 9.60 -3.14 7.82
N SER A 89 10.11 -4.37 8.08
CA SER A 89 10.25 -4.88 9.46
C SER A 89 11.29 -4.09 10.27
N HIS A 90 12.32 -3.53 9.62
CA HIS A 90 13.40 -2.77 10.26
C HIS A 90 13.29 -1.26 10.07
N ALA A 91 12.34 -0.79 9.26
CA ALA A 91 12.17 0.62 8.94
C ALA A 91 11.99 1.47 10.20
N LYS A 92 12.62 2.64 10.19
CA LYS A 92 12.57 3.65 11.28
C LYS A 92 12.16 4.99 10.70
N ILE A 93 11.64 5.86 11.56
CA ILE A 93 11.39 7.27 11.18
C ILE A 93 12.72 7.88 10.74
N GLY A 94 12.69 8.53 9.57
CA GLY A 94 13.85 9.11 8.95
C GLY A 94 14.48 8.28 7.83
N ASP A 95 14.19 6.98 7.73
CA ASP A 95 14.67 6.14 6.63
C ASP A 95 14.11 6.61 5.30
N GLU A 96 14.90 6.42 4.24
CA GLU A 96 14.54 6.84 2.89
C GLU A 96 14.51 5.66 1.93
N ILE A 97 13.62 5.71 0.94
CA ILE A 97 13.52 4.72 -0.12
C ILE A 97 13.07 5.40 -1.42
N LEU A 98 13.51 4.85 -2.54
CA LEU A 98 13.06 5.30 -3.85
C LEU A 98 11.78 4.58 -4.26
N ILE A 99 10.88 5.33 -4.88
CA ILE A 99 9.70 4.79 -5.54
C ILE A 99 9.61 5.23 -7.00
N SER A 100 8.94 4.42 -7.81
CA SER A 100 8.50 4.83 -9.15
C SER A 100 6.98 4.70 -9.25
N GLY A 101 6.34 5.61 -9.97
CA GLY A 101 4.89 5.59 -10.13
C GLY A 101 4.23 6.96 -10.04
N PRO A 102 2.89 7.00 -9.91
CA PRO A 102 2.02 5.85 -9.74
C PRO A 102 1.94 4.95 -10.98
N GLY A 103 1.55 3.70 -10.78
CA GLY A 103 1.17 2.77 -11.84
C GLY A 103 -0.25 3.03 -12.32
N LEU A 104 -0.65 2.37 -13.43
CA LEU A 104 -2.03 2.42 -13.88
C LEU A 104 -2.95 1.81 -12.81
N LYS A 105 -3.89 2.61 -12.33
CA LYS A 105 -4.91 2.16 -11.39
C LYS A 105 -5.90 1.25 -12.11
N LYS A 106 -6.18 0.08 -11.54
CA LYS A 106 -7.28 -0.74 -12.01
C LYS A 106 -8.59 -0.07 -11.60
N SER A 107 -9.48 0.14 -12.57
CA SER A 107 -10.84 0.60 -12.27
C SER A 107 -11.73 -0.60 -11.98
N ILE A 108 -12.65 -0.44 -11.05
CA ILE A 108 -13.83 -1.29 -10.90
C ILE A 108 -15.03 -0.50 -11.42
N ASN A 109 -16.10 -1.19 -11.80
CA ASN A 109 -17.34 -0.51 -12.12
C ASN A 109 -18.04 -0.10 -10.82
N ASP A 110 -17.85 1.14 -10.41
CA ASP A 110 -18.41 1.69 -9.18
C ASP A 110 -19.97 1.74 -9.20
N ASN A 111 -20.58 1.59 -10.37
CA ASN A 111 -22.05 1.54 -10.55
C ASN A 111 -22.64 0.13 -10.43
N SER A 112 -21.82 -0.87 -10.12
CA SER A 112 -22.33 -2.20 -9.86
C SER A 112 -23.15 -2.21 -8.56
N ASP A 113 -24.22 -2.96 -8.54
CA ASP A 113 -25.08 -3.14 -7.36
C ASP A 113 -24.60 -4.27 -6.45
N TRP A 114 -23.70 -5.12 -6.94
CA TRP A 114 -23.14 -6.24 -6.22
C TRP A 114 -21.62 -6.39 -6.45
N PHE A 115 -20.87 -6.65 -5.36
CA PHE A 115 -19.42 -6.76 -5.38
C PHE A 115 -18.94 -8.03 -4.67
N PHE A 116 -17.88 -8.61 -5.20
CA PHE A 116 -17.20 -9.74 -4.56
C PHE A 116 -15.68 -9.49 -4.55
N PHE A 117 -15.13 -9.31 -3.35
CA PHE A 117 -13.71 -9.11 -3.16
C PHE A 117 -13.11 -10.33 -2.46
N VAL A 118 -12.03 -10.87 -3.03
CA VAL A 118 -11.27 -11.99 -2.45
C VAL A 118 -9.80 -11.64 -2.47
N GLY A 119 -9.11 -11.93 -1.39
CA GLY A 119 -7.67 -11.69 -1.30
C GLY A 119 -7.07 -12.14 0.02
N ASP A 120 -5.78 -11.94 0.14
CA ASP A 120 -5.01 -12.11 1.36
C ASP A 120 -4.69 -10.75 2.00
N MET A 121 -3.84 -10.74 3.03
CA MET A 121 -3.41 -9.51 3.69
C MET A 121 -2.65 -8.55 2.76
N THR A 122 -2.06 -9.02 1.66
CA THR A 122 -1.38 -8.14 0.68
C THR A 122 -2.36 -7.39 -0.21
N ALA A 123 -3.54 -7.96 -0.44
CA ALA A 123 -4.62 -7.35 -1.20
C ALA A 123 -5.50 -6.42 -0.32
N LEU A 124 -5.48 -6.60 0.99
CA LEU A 124 -6.32 -5.87 1.94
C LEU A 124 -6.26 -4.35 1.78
N PRO A 125 -5.09 -3.68 1.57
CA PRO A 125 -5.06 -2.23 1.39
C PRO A 125 -5.82 -1.75 0.15
N ALA A 126 -5.76 -2.51 -0.94
CA ALA A 126 -6.49 -2.20 -2.17
C ALA A 126 -8.00 -2.42 -2.00
N ILE A 127 -8.39 -3.55 -1.39
CA ILE A 127 -9.78 -3.86 -1.08
C ILE A 127 -10.39 -2.78 -0.18
N ALA A 128 -9.66 -2.32 0.85
CA ALA A 128 -10.10 -1.23 1.72
C ALA A 128 -10.39 0.06 0.93
N CYS A 129 -9.48 0.46 0.02
CA CYS A 129 -9.68 1.63 -0.84
C CYS A 129 -10.91 1.48 -1.75
N TYR A 130 -11.19 0.29 -2.26
CA TYR A 130 -12.39 0.06 -3.07
C TYR A 130 -13.66 0.13 -2.24
N LEU A 131 -13.69 -0.48 -1.04
CA LEU A 131 -14.84 -0.43 -0.14
C LEU A 131 -15.18 1.00 0.29
N GLU A 132 -14.18 1.85 0.50
CA GLU A 132 -14.38 3.27 0.84
C GLU A 132 -14.99 4.09 -0.31
N ARG A 133 -14.91 3.59 -1.56
CA ARG A 133 -15.38 4.30 -2.77
C ARG A 133 -16.75 3.83 -3.27
N ILE A 134 -17.06 2.54 -3.13
CA ILE A 134 -18.32 1.99 -3.64
C ILE A 134 -19.52 2.60 -2.92
N PRO A 135 -20.70 2.70 -3.57
CA PRO A 135 -21.90 3.24 -2.94
C PRO A 135 -22.26 2.53 -1.64
N LYS A 136 -22.74 3.27 -0.64
CA LYS A 136 -23.20 2.67 0.63
C LYS A 136 -24.30 1.63 0.45
N SER A 137 -25.10 1.77 -0.60
CA SER A 137 -26.18 0.83 -0.98
C SER A 137 -25.68 -0.47 -1.60
N ALA A 138 -24.42 -0.50 -2.08
CA ALA A 138 -23.85 -1.67 -2.73
C ALA A 138 -23.84 -2.88 -1.79
N LYS A 139 -24.15 -4.06 -2.32
CA LYS A 139 -24.17 -5.35 -1.61
C LYS A 139 -23.01 -6.21 -2.07
N GLY A 140 -22.67 -7.23 -1.29
CA GLY A 140 -21.64 -8.18 -1.69
C GLY A 140 -20.96 -8.86 -0.51
N PHE A 141 -19.83 -9.51 -0.83
CA PHE A 141 -19.00 -10.21 0.15
C PHE A 141 -17.54 -9.81 0.00
N VAL A 142 -16.85 -9.84 1.13
CA VAL A 142 -15.40 -9.72 1.20
C VAL A 142 -14.87 -10.96 1.90
N ILE A 143 -14.01 -11.71 1.23
CA ILE A 143 -13.30 -12.86 1.81
C ILE A 143 -11.83 -12.52 1.86
N LEU A 144 -11.25 -12.52 3.07
CA LEU A 144 -9.85 -12.21 3.29
C LEU A 144 -9.19 -13.35 4.05
N GLU A 145 -8.11 -13.89 3.46
CA GLU A 145 -7.20 -14.76 4.16
C GLU A 145 -6.31 -13.91 5.08
N ILE A 146 -6.27 -14.26 6.36
CA ILE A 146 -5.45 -13.59 7.37
C ILE A 146 -4.53 -14.61 8.05
N ILE A 147 -3.37 -14.13 8.52
CA ILE A 147 -2.34 -14.99 9.14
C ILE A 147 -2.82 -15.50 10.50
N SER A 148 -3.48 -14.65 11.26
CA SER A 148 -4.02 -15.00 12.58
C SER A 148 -5.37 -14.32 12.83
N LYS A 149 -6.14 -14.85 13.79
CA LYS A 149 -7.40 -14.22 14.22
C LYS A 149 -7.23 -12.78 14.71
N ASP A 150 -6.03 -12.44 15.19
CA ASP A 150 -5.72 -11.13 15.73
C ASP A 150 -5.39 -10.11 14.63
N ASP A 151 -5.30 -10.56 13.37
CA ASP A 151 -5.13 -9.71 12.19
C ASP A 151 -6.44 -9.18 11.60
N LYS A 152 -7.56 -9.40 12.28
CA LYS A 152 -8.83 -8.82 11.87
C LYS A 152 -8.79 -7.31 11.96
N ILE A 153 -8.86 -6.64 10.82
CA ILE A 153 -8.92 -5.19 10.72
C ILE A 153 -10.35 -4.79 10.34
N LYS A 154 -10.89 -3.80 11.04
CA LYS A 154 -12.21 -3.25 10.70
C LYS A 154 -12.11 -2.52 9.36
N LEU A 155 -12.82 -3.01 8.35
CA LEU A 155 -13.00 -2.34 7.08
C LEU A 155 -14.17 -1.35 7.18
N ILE A 156 -14.01 -0.20 6.55
CA ILE A 156 -15.01 0.86 6.47
C ILE A 156 -15.59 0.83 5.05
N LYS A 157 -16.91 0.88 4.96
CA LYS A 157 -17.65 1.02 3.72
C LYS A 157 -18.41 2.33 3.75
#